data_01c5c5dd8fd12a78615576fe897e0e59
#
_entry.id   01c5c5dd8fd12a78615576fe897e0e59
#
_cell.length_a   1.000
_cell.length_b   1.000
_cell.length_c   1.000
_cell.angle_alpha   90.00
_cell.angle_beta   90.00
_cell.angle_gamma   90.00
#
_symmetry.space_group_name_H-M   'P 1'
#
loop_
_entity.id
_entity.type
_entity.pdbx_description
1 polymer ?
#
loop_
_entity_poly.entity_id
_entity_poly.type
_entity_poly.pdbx_seq_one_letter_code
_entity_poly.pdbx_strand_id
1 'polypeptide(L)'
;HYPLRRQRQMCIRDSVTTLKDINPESLTDSKYVVYWMISFKRIGYNFALQRAVEWANQLSQPLLILEPLILDYPMSSIRFHKFTLEGMKEVDEQVSGSKAFYYPFVEQSARESEGLLTEVSKHASVVITDDYPTYFVPQMTAKASGEINTRYELVDSNGIVPIRLSEKEYVRAHDFRRYLHKNLEDFIIETPLENPLDFLNKQFDASLIKDVQTKWISYDFKNQNIDDFLENLDIDKTVEISSIQGGYSNAIKQLNKFIEVGYQDYAKYRSDPSKEASSQLSPYFHHGQISTHEVFDKISELESWSPESINPKMVGRREGWWGSSENFESFMDELITWRELGYHTCVRRANYNQYSSLPEWAIKTLHEHSSDEREHIYSLDELTYSQTHDEIWNAAQNQLRTQGVIQNYLRMLWGKKILEWTPNPQIALSYMITLNDRYSLDGRDPNSYSGVFWILGRYDRAWGPERSIFGKIRYMTSDSTARKFNLKPYLEKWGNESLGVSTSISK
;
A
#
# COMPACT_ATOMS: atom_id res chain seq x y z
N HIS A 1 -27.54 -18.92 13.08
CA HIS A 1 -26.61 -19.43 12.05
C HIS A 1 -27.02 -19.07 10.60
N TYR A 2 -28.29 -18.82 10.28
CA TYR A 2 -28.79 -18.51 8.92
C TYR A 2 -28.53 -17.03 8.50
N PRO A 3 -28.68 -16.03 9.40
CA PRO A 3 -28.35 -14.63 9.07
C PRO A 3 -26.89 -14.40 8.72
N LEU A 4 -25.96 -14.98 9.49
CA LEU A 4 -24.50 -14.84 9.30
C LEU A 4 -24.01 -15.37 7.94
N ARG A 5 -24.64 -16.45 7.41
CA ARG A 5 -24.25 -17.01 6.10
C ARG A 5 -24.69 -16.13 4.93
N ARG A 6 -25.81 -15.40 5.07
CA ARG A 6 -26.28 -14.44 4.06
C ARG A 6 -25.44 -13.15 4.07
N GLN A 7 -25.01 -12.70 5.24
CA GLN A 7 -24.13 -11.55 5.40
C GLN A 7 -22.74 -11.84 4.82
N ARG A 8 -22.09 -12.97 5.18
CA ARG A 8 -20.78 -13.38 4.61
C ARG A 8 -20.78 -13.44 3.08
N GLN A 9 -21.89 -13.81 2.44
CA GLN A 9 -22.04 -13.75 0.99
C GLN A 9 -22.17 -12.31 0.45
N MET A 10 -22.58 -11.34 1.28
CA MET A 10 -22.80 -9.96 0.85
C MET A 10 -21.47 -9.20 0.72
N CYS A 11 -20.56 -9.27 1.69
CA CYS A 11 -19.29 -8.55 1.64
C CYS A 11 -18.34 -9.07 0.54
N ILE A 12 -18.25 -10.37 0.35
CA ILE A 12 -17.49 -10.91 -0.79
C ILE A 12 -18.11 -10.45 -2.12
N ARG A 13 -19.43 -10.37 -2.23
CA ARG A 13 -20.09 -9.89 -3.47
C ARG A 13 -19.75 -8.45 -3.79
N ASP A 14 -19.73 -7.58 -2.79
CA ASP A 14 -19.43 -6.16 -2.96
C ASP A 14 -17.95 -5.91 -3.26
N SER A 15 -17.10 -6.89 -2.93
CA SER A 15 -15.66 -6.87 -3.20
C SER A 15 -15.26 -7.51 -4.54
N VAL A 16 -16.18 -8.15 -5.27
CA VAL A 16 -15.88 -8.86 -6.53
C VAL A 16 -16.33 -8.05 -7.74
N THR A 17 -15.39 -7.79 -8.65
CA THR A 17 -15.65 -7.23 -9.99
C THR A 17 -15.38 -8.31 -11.05
N THR A 18 -16.41 -8.77 -11.74
CA THR A 18 -16.28 -9.74 -12.84
C THR A 18 -15.91 -9.02 -14.14
N LEU A 19 -14.70 -9.24 -14.64
CA LEU A 19 -14.22 -8.68 -15.90
C LEU A 19 -14.62 -9.54 -17.12
N LYS A 20 -14.71 -10.85 -16.90
CA LYS A 20 -15.17 -11.79 -17.94
C LYS A 20 -16.12 -12.82 -17.30
N ASP A 21 -17.38 -12.80 -17.71
CA ASP A 21 -18.45 -13.64 -17.18
C ASP A 21 -18.69 -14.86 -18.07
N ILE A 22 -17.84 -15.87 -17.92
CA ILE A 22 -17.96 -17.17 -18.58
C ILE A 22 -18.44 -18.18 -17.52
N ASN A 23 -19.41 -19.03 -17.85
CA ASN A 23 -19.80 -20.11 -16.95
C ASN A 23 -18.69 -21.16 -16.85
N PRO A 24 -18.03 -21.32 -15.68
CA PRO A 24 -16.93 -22.27 -15.52
C PRO A 24 -17.32 -23.73 -15.81
N GLU A 25 -18.57 -24.08 -15.55
CA GLU A 25 -19.10 -25.45 -15.79
C GLU A 25 -19.19 -25.81 -17.27
N SER A 26 -19.21 -24.80 -18.17
CA SER A 26 -19.22 -25.02 -19.63
C SER A 26 -17.83 -25.34 -20.20
N LEU A 27 -16.77 -25.20 -19.41
CA LEU A 27 -15.37 -25.38 -19.85
C LEU A 27 -14.92 -26.85 -19.63
N THR A 28 -15.04 -27.67 -20.68
CA THR A 28 -14.79 -29.13 -20.60
C THR A 28 -13.35 -29.53 -20.33
N ASP A 29 -12.38 -28.67 -20.72
CA ASP A 29 -10.94 -28.94 -20.60
C ASP A 29 -10.30 -28.28 -19.37
N SER A 30 -11.09 -27.65 -18.53
CA SER A 30 -10.60 -27.00 -17.32
C SER A 30 -10.25 -28.01 -16.22
N LYS A 31 -9.13 -27.77 -15.54
CA LYS A 31 -8.54 -28.72 -14.59
C LYS A 31 -8.35 -28.13 -13.18
N TYR A 32 -8.30 -26.82 -13.05
CA TYR A 32 -8.01 -26.13 -11.79
C TYR A 32 -8.55 -24.71 -11.77
N VAL A 33 -8.56 -24.11 -10.57
CA VAL A 33 -8.77 -22.68 -10.32
C VAL A 33 -7.43 -22.01 -10.13
N VAL A 34 -7.28 -20.77 -10.59
CA VAL A 34 -6.06 -19.97 -10.44
C VAL A 34 -6.34 -18.76 -9.55
N TYR A 35 -5.53 -18.56 -8.54
CA TYR A 35 -5.38 -17.27 -7.87
C TYR A 35 -4.08 -16.62 -8.36
N TRP A 36 -4.21 -15.56 -9.17
CA TRP A 36 -3.10 -14.73 -9.61
C TRP A 36 -2.85 -13.64 -8.58
N MET A 37 -1.94 -13.94 -7.63
CA MET A 37 -1.56 -13.07 -6.51
C MET A 37 -0.60 -12.00 -6.99
N ILE A 38 -1.02 -10.73 -6.96
CA ILE A 38 -0.22 -9.58 -7.45
C ILE A 38 -0.02 -8.49 -6.39
N SER A 39 -1.01 -8.26 -5.53
CA SER A 39 -1.00 -7.18 -4.54
C SER A 39 -1.22 -7.65 -3.12
N PHE A 40 -2.07 -8.67 -2.87
CA PHE A 40 -2.34 -9.17 -1.52
C PHE A 40 -1.47 -10.39 -1.21
N LYS A 41 -0.17 -10.15 -1.04
CA LYS A 41 0.89 -11.17 -0.90
C LYS A 41 0.90 -11.80 0.50
N ARG A 42 -0.21 -12.45 0.84
CA ARG A 42 -0.45 -13.13 2.12
C ARG A 42 -1.47 -14.24 1.97
N ILE A 43 -1.42 -15.21 2.86
CA ILE A 43 -2.39 -16.31 2.92
C ILE A 43 -3.57 -15.95 3.82
N GLY A 44 -3.31 -15.40 5.00
CA GLY A 44 -4.33 -15.05 5.97
C GLY A 44 -5.08 -13.76 5.65
N TYR A 45 -6.35 -13.68 6.08
CA TYR A 45 -7.21 -12.50 5.94
C TYR A 45 -7.25 -11.94 4.52
N ASN A 46 -7.39 -12.83 3.51
CA ASN A 46 -7.32 -12.50 2.10
C ASN A 46 -8.62 -12.92 1.38
N PHE A 47 -9.47 -11.96 1.05
CA PHE A 47 -10.73 -12.22 0.33
C PHE A 47 -10.51 -12.81 -1.07
N ALA A 48 -9.44 -12.43 -1.77
CA ALA A 48 -9.16 -12.97 -3.09
C ALA A 48 -8.79 -14.47 -3.03
N LEU A 49 -7.94 -14.85 -2.08
CA LEU A 49 -7.62 -16.26 -1.85
C LEU A 49 -8.85 -17.03 -1.35
N GLN A 50 -9.63 -16.46 -0.43
CA GLN A 50 -10.89 -17.07 0.04
C GLN A 50 -11.86 -17.32 -1.13
N ARG A 51 -12.01 -16.35 -2.03
CA ARG A 51 -12.84 -16.47 -3.24
C ARG A 51 -12.33 -17.59 -4.15
N ALA A 52 -11.02 -17.72 -4.30
CA ALA A 52 -10.41 -18.80 -5.08
C ALA A 52 -10.67 -20.18 -4.48
N VAL A 53 -10.60 -20.32 -3.15
CA VAL A 53 -10.95 -21.55 -2.44
C VAL A 53 -12.45 -21.90 -2.57
N GLU A 54 -13.33 -20.89 -2.52
CA GLU A 54 -14.78 -21.09 -2.74
C GLU A 54 -15.05 -21.66 -4.14
N TRP A 55 -14.44 -21.08 -5.19
CA TRP A 55 -14.56 -21.60 -6.55
C TRP A 55 -13.98 -22.99 -6.70
N ALA A 56 -12.77 -23.23 -6.14
CA ALA A 56 -12.13 -24.55 -6.19
C ALA A 56 -13.03 -25.64 -5.57
N ASN A 57 -13.64 -25.35 -4.43
CA ASN A 57 -14.54 -26.28 -3.77
C ASN A 57 -15.87 -26.46 -4.50
N GLN A 58 -16.47 -25.39 -5.03
CA GLN A 58 -17.71 -25.45 -5.80
C GLN A 58 -17.54 -26.31 -7.06
N LEU A 59 -16.43 -26.17 -7.76
CA LEU A 59 -16.11 -26.90 -8.99
C LEU A 59 -15.45 -28.27 -8.73
N SER A 60 -15.19 -28.61 -7.44
CA SER A 60 -14.41 -29.81 -7.06
C SER A 60 -13.04 -29.87 -7.80
N GLN A 61 -12.36 -28.72 -7.91
CA GLN A 61 -11.08 -28.60 -8.60
C GLN A 61 -9.96 -28.17 -7.61
N PRO A 62 -8.69 -28.48 -7.91
CA PRO A 62 -7.56 -28.01 -7.11
C PRO A 62 -7.25 -26.53 -7.37
N LEU A 63 -6.47 -25.91 -6.48
CA LEU A 63 -6.10 -24.50 -6.53
C LEU A 63 -4.62 -24.30 -6.84
N LEU A 64 -4.33 -23.50 -7.86
CA LEU A 64 -3.00 -22.97 -8.18
C LEU A 64 -2.92 -21.51 -7.72
N ILE A 65 -1.90 -21.17 -6.93
CA ILE A 65 -1.55 -19.79 -6.56
C ILE A 65 -0.34 -19.40 -7.40
N LEU A 66 -0.54 -18.50 -8.36
CA LEU A 66 0.52 -17.96 -9.22
C LEU A 66 0.95 -16.59 -8.69
N GLU A 67 2.20 -16.43 -8.28
CA GLU A 67 2.78 -15.15 -7.87
C GLU A 67 4.00 -14.81 -8.75
N PRO A 68 3.84 -13.94 -9.77
CA PRO A 68 4.96 -13.46 -10.55
C PRO A 68 5.57 -12.20 -9.94
N LEU A 69 6.91 -12.13 -9.90
CA LEU A 69 7.67 -10.92 -9.67
C LEU A 69 8.36 -10.52 -10.97
N ILE A 70 7.87 -9.44 -11.57
CA ILE A 70 8.43 -8.91 -12.82
C ILE A 70 9.63 -8.01 -12.53
N LEU A 71 10.61 -8.02 -13.44
CA LEU A 71 11.85 -7.27 -13.28
C LEU A 71 11.71 -5.81 -13.70
N ASP A 72 11.09 -5.57 -14.84
CA ASP A 72 11.02 -4.25 -15.50
C ASP A 72 9.66 -3.57 -15.25
N TYR A 73 9.56 -2.87 -14.12
CA TYR A 73 8.47 -1.94 -13.85
C TYR A 73 9.05 -0.57 -13.42
N PRO A 74 8.31 0.54 -13.59
CA PRO A 74 8.82 1.86 -13.24
C PRO A 74 9.35 1.93 -11.80
N MET A 75 10.52 2.52 -11.59
CA MET A 75 11.19 2.60 -10.27
C MET A 75 11.49 1.25 -9.60
N SER A 76 11.57 0.16 -10.37
CA SER A 76 12.03 -1.14 -9.87
C SER A 76 13.44 -1.02 -9.32
N SER A 77 13.74 -1.66 -8.20
CA SER A 77 15.05 -1.63 -7.57
C SER A 77 15.32 -2.85 -6.70
N ILE A 78 16.57 -3.08 -6.38
CA ILE A 78 17.00 -4.17 -5.49
C ILE A 78 16.28 -4.12 -4.13
N ARG A 79 15.98 -2.94 -3.60
CA ARG A 79 15.24 -2.74 -2.34
C ARG A 79 13.86 -3.39 -2.38
N PHE A 80 13.08 -3.09 -3.42
CA PHE A 80 11.71 -3.58 -3.54
C PHE A 80 11.67 -5.06 -3.87
N HIS A 81 12.60 -5.53 -4.70
CA HIS A 81 12.71 -6.96 -5.01
C HIS A 81 13.07 -7.77 -3.77
N LYS A 82 14.04 -7.32 -2.97
CA LYS A 82 14.38 -8.01 -1.72
C LYS A 82 13.19 -8.09 -0.78
N PHE A 83 12.53 -6.96 -0.51
CA PHE A 83 11.38 -6.90 0.38
C PHE A 83 10.23 -7.81 -0.10
N THR A 84 10.01 -7.88 -1.41
CA THR A 84 8.99 -8.75 -2.00
C THR A 84 9.40 -10.23 -1.92
N LEU A 85 10.64 -10.59 -2.27
CA LEU A 85 11.14 -11.96 -2.23
C LEU A 85 11.14 -12.54 -0.82
N GLU A 86 11.44 -11.73 0.21
CA GLU A 86 11.33 -12.14 1.62
C GLU A 86 9.88 -12.52 1.96
N GLY A 87 8.89 -11.77 1.46
CA GLY A 87 7.47 -12.11 1.61
C GLY A 87 7.06 -13.35 0.83
N MET A 88 7.50 -13.48 -0.44
CA MET A 88 7.21 -14.65 -1.27
C MET A 88 7.76 -15.94 -0.65
N LYS A 89 8.93 -15.87 -0.01
CA LYS A 89 9.51 -17.00 0.73
C LYS A 89 8.59 -17.48 1.86
N GLU A 90 8.04 -16.55 2.64
CA GLU A 90 7.11 -16.91 3.72
C GLU A 90 5.79 -17.48 3.17
N VAL A 91 5.31 -16.96 2.03
CA VAL A 91 4.13 -17.55 1.34
C VAL A 91 4.42 -18.97 0.90
N ASP A 92 5.61 -19.27 0.33
CA ASP A 92 6.02 -20.63 -0.03
C ASP A 92 6.02 -21.57 1.19
N GLU A 93 6.56 -21.10 2.31
CA GLU A 93 6.58 -21.84 3.58
C GLU A 93 5.16 -22.08 4.12
N GLN A 94 4.27 -21.08 4.09
CA GLN A 94 2.90 -21.19 4.59
C GLN A 94 2.02 -22.08 3.72
N VAL A 95 2.19 -22.05 2.39
CA VAL A 95 1.43 -22.93 1.49
C VAL A 95 1.96 -24.37 1.54
N SER A 96 3.23 -24.55 1.90
CA SER A 96 3.85 -25.86 2.04
C SER A 96 3.08 -26.71 3.07
N GLY A 97 2.56 -27.85 2.65
CA GLY A 97 1.73 -28.71 3.49
C GLY A 97 0.22 -28.47 3.36
N SER A 98 -0.21 -27.41 2.66
CA SER A 98 -1.61 -27.22 2.26
C SER A 98 -1.93 -28.08 1.02
N LYS A 99 -3.21 -28.04 0.59
CA LYS A 99 -3.64 -28.71 -0.64
C LYS A 99 -3.47 -27.86 -1.90
N ALA A 100 -3.15 -26.57 -1.75
CA ALA A 100 -2.87 -25.67 -2.87
C ALA A 100 -1.45 -25.91 -3.42
N PHE A 101 -1.22 -25.46 -4.63
CA PHE A 101 0.11 -25.41 -5.23
C PHE A 101 0.53 -23.96 -5.40
N TYR A 102 1.62 -23.55 -4.76
CA TYR A 102 2.20 -22.23 -4.93
C TYR A 102 3.24 -22.25 -6.05
N TYR A 103 3.11 -21.31 -6.97
CA TYR A 103 3.97 -21.17 -8.13
C TYR A 103 4.59 -19.76 -8.17
N PRO A 104 5.68 -19.52 -7.42
CA PRO A 104 6.44 -18.28 -7.48
C PRO A 104 7.26 -18.25 -8.78
N PHE A 105 7.07 -17.21 -9.58
CA PHE A 105 7.89 -16.98 -10.76
C PHE A 105 8.61 -15.64 -10.62
N VAL A 106 9.94 -15.64 -10.68
CA VAL A 106 10.76 -14.42 -10.56
C VAL A 106 11.54 -14.22 -11.86
N GLU A 107 11.28 -13.12 -12.55
CA GLU A 107 12.01 -12.79 -13.78
C GLU A 107 13.50 -12.58 -13.51
N GLN A 108 14.35 -13.17 -14.34
CA GLN A 108 15.80 -12.95 -14.37
C GLN A 108 16.19 -11.98 -15.49
N SER A 109 15.36 -11.90 -16.51
CA SER A 109 15.47 -10.95 -17.62
C SER A 109 14.11 -10.29 -17.90
N ALA A 110 14.14 -9.08 -18.46
CA ALA A 110 12.93 -8.33 -18.75
C ALA A 110 11.97 -9.12 -19.67
N ARG A 111 10.68 -9.13 -19.33
CA ARG A 111 9.58 -9.79 -20.06
C ARG A 111 9.66 -11.32 -20.12
N GLU A 112 10.43 -11.95 -19.27
CA GLU A 112 10.51 -13.41 -19.23
C GLU A 112 9.16 -14.05 -18.85
N SER A 113 8.31 -13.34 -18.10
CA SER A 113 6.94 -13.77 -17.74
C SER A 113 5.91 -13.64 -18.87
N GLU A 114 6.29 -13.08 -20.04
CA GLU A 114 5.32 -12.93 -21.14
C GLU A 114 4.72 -14.27 -21.57
N GLY A 115 3.38 -14.32 -21.55
CA GLY A 115 2.60 -15.51 -21.90
C GLY A 115 2.41 -16.52 -20.74
N LEU A 116 3.06 -16.34 -19.58
CA LEU A 116 2.89 -17.25 -18.44
C LEU A 116 1.42 -17.33 -17.99
N LEU A 117 0.80 -16.19 -17.71
CA LEU A 117 -0.62 -16.15 -17.28
C LEU A 117 -1.55 -16.71 -18.37
N THR A 118 -1.30 -16.38 -19.63
CA THR A 118 -2.08 -16.89 -20.77
C THR A 118 -1.99 -18.41 -20.84
N GLU A 119 -0.80 -18.98 -20.69
CA GLU A 119 -0.60 -20.44 -20.73
C GLU A 119 -1.25 -21.13 -19.52
N VAL A 120 -1.04 -20.62 -18.31
CA VAL A 120 -1.68 -21.13 -17.08
C VAL A 120 -3.22 -21.04 -17.19
N SER A 121 -3.76 -19.98 -17.78
CA SER A 121 -5.21 -19.80 -17.88
C SER A 121 -5.91 -20.72 -18.89
N LYS A 122 -5.19 -21.35 -19.81
CA LYS A 122 -5.80 -22.26 -20.82
C LYS A 122 -6.58 -23.41 -20.19
N HIS A 123 -6.12 -23.92 -19.07
CA HIS A 123 -6.75 -25.02 -18.33
C HIS A 123 -7.40 -24.59 -17.02
N ALA A 124 -7.54 -23.29 -16.80
CA ALA A 124 -8.23 -22.75 -15.64
C ALA A 124 -9.73 -22.66 -15.88
N SER A 125 -10.54 -23.02 -14.89
CA SER A 125 -11.99 -22.75 -14.87
C SER A 125 -12.28 -21.29 -14.53
N VAL A 126 -11.54 -20.77 -13.58
CA VAL A 126 -11.66 -19.40 -13.07
C VAL A 126 -10.26 -18.86 -12.80
N VAL A 127 -10.03 -17.61 -13.16
CA VAL A 127 -8.88 -16.83 -12.71
C VAL A 127 -9.38 -15.74 -11.78
N ILE A 128 -8.88 -15.73 -10.56
CA ILE A 128 -9.11 -14.69 -9.57
C ILE A 128 -7.83 -13.87 -9.42
N THR A 129 -7.93 -12.57 -9.29
CA THR A 129 -6.79 -11.69 -8.98
C THR A 129 -7.20 -10.52 -8.10
N ASP A 130 -6.24 -9.74 -7.68
CA ASP A 130 -6.38 -8.63 -6.74
C ASP A 130 -6.89 -7.35 -7.44
N ASP A 131 -7.92 -6.71 -6.89
CA ASP A 131 -8.36 -5.36 -7.32
C ASP A 131 -7.55 -4.29 -6.60
N TYR A 132 -6.47 -3.83 -7.23
CA TYR A 132 -5.60 -2.79 -6.70
C TYR A 132 -5.62 -1.54 -7.60
N PRO A 133 -5.88 -0.31 -7.07
CA PRO A 133 -6.32 0.80 -7.90
C PRO A 133 -5.22 1.70 -8.44
N THR A 134 -3.94 1.42 -8.18
CA THR A 134 -2.86 2.35 -8.55
C THR A 134 -1.75 1.72 -9.38
N TYR A 135 -0.90 2.60 -9.86
CA TYR A 135 0.32 2.29 -10.57
C TYR A 135 0.03 1.56 -11.89
N PHE A 136 0.75 0.49 -12.20
CA PHE A 136 0.53 -0.28 -13.42
C PHE A 136 -0.49 -1.42 -13.27
N VAL A 137 -0.93 -1.72 -12.04
CA VAL A 137 -1.81 -2.88 -11.76
C VAL A 137 -3.14 -2.81 -12.51
N PRO A 138 -3.88 -1.67 -12.55
CA PRO A 138 -5.13 -1.60 -13.30
C PRO A 138 -4.95 -1.84 -14.79
N GLN A 139 -3.87 -1.35 -15.40
CA GLN A 139 -3.57 -1.57 -16.82
C GLN A 139 -3.18 -3.03 -17.07
N MET A 140 -2.41 -3.64 -16.17
CA MET A 140 -2.00 -5.04 -16.25
C MET A 140 -3.21 -5.99 -16.19
N THR A 141 -4.10 -5.78 -15.22
CA THR A 141 -5.32 -6.60 -15.07
C THR A 141 -6.31 -6.40 -16.22
N ALA A 142 -6.45 -5.17 -16.72
CA ALA A 142 -7.28 -4.90 -17.91
C ALA A 142 -6.71 -5.57 -19.18
N LYS A 143 -5.38 -5.54 -19.38
CA LYS A 143 -4.72 -6.24 -20.49
C LYS A 143 -4.94 -7.74 -20.39
N ALA A 144 -4.76 -8.32 -19.21
CA ALA A 144 -4.97 -9.75 -18.96
C ALA A 144 -6.40 -10.20 -19.31
N SER A 145 -7.41 -9.34 -19.13
CA SER A 145 -8.80 -9.64 -19.51
C SER A 145 -8.96 -9.92 -21.01
N GLY A 146 -8.11 -9.35 -21.87
CA GLY A 146 -8.09 -9.64 -23.30
C GLY A 146 -7.46 -11.00 -23.65
N GLU A 147 -6.58 -11.51 -22.78
CA GLU A 147 -5.78 -12.72 -23.01
C GLU A 147 -6.39 -13.97 -22.37
N ILE A 148 -7.11 -13.80 -21.23
CA ILE A 148 -7.76 -14.90 -20.50
C ILE A 148 -9.08 -15.27 -21.17
N ASN A 149 -9.30 -16.57 -21.44
CA ASN A 149 -10.49 -17.11 -22.10
C ASN A 149 -11.38 -17.95 -21.16
N THR A 150 -11.35 -17.63 -19.87
CA THR A 150 -12.18 -18.23 -18.83
C THR A 150 -12.83 -17.13 -17.97
N ARG A 151 -13.60 -17.52 -16.94
CA ARG A 151 -14.11 -16.57 -15.95
C ARG A 151 -12.96 -15.81 -15.30
N TYR A 152 -13.08 -14.46 -15.23
CA TYR A 152 -12.04 -13.63 -14.66
C TYR A 152 -12.63 -12.63 -13.66
N GLU A 153 -12.20 -12.72 -12.40
CA GLU A 153 -12.67 -11.90 -11.31
C GLU A 153 -11.52 -11.11 -10.66
N LEU A 154 -11.76 -9.81 -10.43
CA LEU A 154 -10.97 -8.98 -9.53
C LEU A 154 -11.62 -9.00 -8.15
N VAL A 155 -10.85 -9.19 -7.10
CA VAL A 155 -11.34 -9.20 -5.72
C VAL A 155 -10.61 -8.18 -4.89
N ASP A 156 -11.37 -7.32 -4.21
CA ASP A 156 -10.85 -6.30 -3.31
C ASP A 156 -10.56 -6.91 -1.92
N SER A 157 -9.35 -6.71 -1.44
CA SER A 157 -8.90 -7.04 -0.08
C SER A 157 -7.97 -5.94 0.47
N ASN A 158 -8.20 -4.68 0.02
CA ASN A 158 -7.35 -3.54 0.37
C ASN A 158 -7.62 -3.02 1.77
N GLY A 159 -8.87 -2.84 2.15
CA GLY A 159 -9.30 -2.19 3.37
C GLY A 159 -10.44 -2.94 4.07
N ILE A 160 -11.04 -2.27 5.05
CA ILE A 160 -12.23 -2.77 5.76
C ILE A 160 -13.45 -2.61 4.85
N VAL A 161 -13.53 -1.50 4.11
CA VAL A 161 -14.69 -1.20 3.25
C VAL A 161 -14.28 -1.39 1.78
N PRO A 162 -15.14 -2.03 0.97
CA PRO A 162 -14.84 -2.19 -0.46
C PRO A 162 -14.56 -0.86 -1.15
N ILE A 163 -13.44 -0.79 -1.89
CA ILE A 163 -12.97 0.46 -2.52
C ILE A 163 -13.95 1.03 -3.55
N ARG A 164 -14.89 0.21 -4.05
CA ARG A 164 -15.91 0.59 -5.03
C ARG A 164 -17.29 0.83 -4.43
N LEU A 165 -17.45 0.72 -3.10
CA LEU A 165 -18.75 0.82 -2.43
C LEU A 165 -19.48 2.14 -2.71
N SER A 166 -18.77 3.27 -2.85
CA SER A 166 -19.37 4.57 -3.18
C SER A 166 -18.98 5.03 -4.58
N GLU A 167 -19.96 5.45 -5.37
CA GLU A 167 -19.72 6.10 -6.67
C GLU A 167 -19.38 7.59 -6.54
N LYS A 168 -19.67 8.17 -5.38
CA LYS A 168 -19.39 9.59 -5.11
C LYS A 168 -17.93 9.81 -4.80
N GLU A 169 -17.34 10.83 -5.41
CA GLU A 169 -16.01 11.33 -5.05
C GLU A 169 -16.08 12.24 -3.81
N TYR A 170 -15.12 12.07 -2.89
CA TYR A 170 -15.01 12.85 -1.66
C TYR A 170 -13.80 13.79 -1.71
N VAL A 171 -14.08 15.09 -1.71
CA VAL A 171 -13.05 16.15 -1.75
C VAL A 171 -12.47 16.44 -0.36
N ARG A 172 -13.17 16.07 0.72
CA ARG A 172 -12.77 16.30 2.11
C ARG A 172 -12.81 15.03 2.92
N ALA A 173 -11.81 14.82 3.76
CA ALA A 173 -11.77 13.68 4.68
C ALA A 173 -12.99 13.64 5.63
N HIS A 174 -13.50 14.81 6.07
CA HIS A 174 -14.72 14.89 6.90
C HIS A 174 -15.95 14.27 6.22
N ASP A 175 -16.15 14.52 4.93
CA ASP A 175 -17.33 14.02 4.21
C ASP A 175 -17.21 12.52 3.97
N PHE A 176 -16.00 12.03 3.70
CA PHE A 176 -15.71 10.60 3.59
C PHE A 176 -15.87 9.87 4.92
N ARG A 177 -15.34 10.41 6.02
CA ARG A 177 -15.54 9.86 7.38
C ARG A 177 -17.03 9.74 7.71
N ARG A 178 -17.82 10.75 7.36
CA ARG A 178 -19.28 10.71 7.58
C ARG A 178 -19.95 9.61 6.76
N TYR A 179 -19.46 9.35 5.56
CA TYR A 179 -19.94 8.25 4.73
C TYR A 179 -19.52 6.91 5.34
N LEU A 180 -18.27 6.75 5.72
CA LEU A 180 -17.76 5.54 6.38
C LEU A 180 -18.57 5.21 7.64
N HIS A 181 -18.72 6.13 8.58
CA HIS A 181 -19.46 5.93 9.83
C HIS A 181 -20.91 5.49 9.63
N LYS A 182 -21.49 5.69 8.46
CA LYS A 182 -22.86 5.27 8.13
C LYS A 182 -22.95 3.86 7.54
N ASN A 183 -21.83 3.33 7.03
CA ASN A 183 -21.79 2.08 6.28
C ASN A 183 -20.82 1.06 6.88
N LEU A 184 -19.94 1.48 7.78
CA LEU A 184 -18.79 0.70 8.25
C LEU A 184 -19.22 -0.50 9.12
N GLU A 185 -20.32 -0.37 9.88
CA GLU A 185 -20.75 -1.38 10.84
C GLU A 185 -20.96 -2.76 10.20
N ASP A 186 -21.51 -2.80 9.00
CA ASP A 186 -21.75 -4.06 8.29
C ASP A 186 -20.44 -4.74 7.86
N PHE A 187 -19.38 -3.96 7.59
CA PHE A 187 -18.09 -4.46 7.08
C PHE A 187 -17.10 -4.85 8.18
N ILE A 188 -17.17 -4.22 9.36
CA ILE A 188 -16.29 -4.59 10.50
C ILE A 188 -16.68 -5.91 11.16
N ILE A 189 -17.92 -6.38 10.93
CA ILE A 189 -18.41 -7.66 11.46
C ILE A 189 -17.95 -8.84 10.60
N GLU A 190 -17.65 -8.60 9.31
CA GLU A 190 -17.26 -9.62 8.36
C GLU A 190 -15.79 -9.54 7.98
N THR A 191 -14.97 -10.26 8.71
CA THR A 191 -13.55 -10.40 8.40
C THR A 191 -13.29 -11.55 7.43
N PRO A 192 -12.26 -11.47 6.55
CA PRO A 192 -11.80 -12.62 5.78
C PRO A 192 -11.36 -13.74 6.72
N LEU A 193 -11.40 -14.98 6.24
CA LEU A 193 -10.90 -16.12 6.99
C LEU A 193 -9.40 -15.95 7.36
N GLU A 194 -9.06 -16.32 8.59
CA GLU A 194 -7.68 -16.31 9.06
C GLU A 194 -6.77 -17.18 8.19
N ASN A 195 -7.23 -18.37 7.81
CA ASN A 195 -6.55 -19.22 6.85
C ASN A 195 -7.54 -19.89 5.87
N PRO A 196 -7.78 -19.29 4.70
CA PRO A 196 -8.69 -19.86 3.70
C PRO A 196 -8.27 -21.26 3.21
N LEU A 197 -6.96 -21.59 3.20
CA LEU A 197 -6.46 -22.85 2.68
C LEU A 197 -6.87 -24.08 3.51
N ASP A 198 -7.21 -23.88 4.80
CA ASP A 198 -7.72 -24.98 5.65
C ASP A 198 -9.03 -25.55 5.14
N PHE A 199 -9.78 -24.78 4.35
CA PHE A 199 -11.07 -25.17 3.77
C PHE A 199 -10.95 -25.76 2.37
N LEU A 200 -9.73 -25.85 1.77
CA LEU A 200 -9.54 -26.39 0.44
C LEU A 200 -9.74 -27.92 0.45
N ASN A 201 -10.61 -28.42 -0.43
CA ASN A 201 -10.98 -29.84 -0.42
C ASN A 201 -10.03 -30.71 -1.25
N LYS A 202 -9.50 -30.20 -2.37
CA LYS A 202 -8.79 -31.00 -3.36
C LYS A 202 -7.30 -30.65 -3.44
N GLN A 203 -6.47 -31.70 -3.35
CA GLN A 203 -5.02 -31.58 -3.53
C GLN A 203 -4.67 -31.23 -4.98
N PHE A 204 -3.75 -30.28 -5.18
CA PHE A 204 -3.19 -29.98 -6.50
C PHE A 204 -2.14 -31.04 -6.90
N ASP A 205 -2.23 -31.51 -8.14
CA ASP A 205 -1.21 -32.36 -8.75
C ASP A 205 -0.33 -31.51 -9.68
N ALA A 206 0.95 -31.38 -9.36
CA ALA A 206 1.91 -30.59 -10.13
C ALA A 206 2.06 -31.03 -11.60
N SER A 207 1.70 -32.28 -11.92
CA SER A 207 1.69 -32.76 -13.29
C SER A 207 0.72 -32.00 -14.22
N LEU A 208 -0.30 -31.33 -13.65
CA LEU A 208 -1.28 -30.52 -14.39
C LEU A 208 -0.67 -29.31 -15.10
N ILE A 209 0.49 -28.82 -14.63
CA ILE A 209 1.19 -27.65 -15.17
C ILE A 209 2.63 -27.98 -15.57
N LYS A 210 2.94 -29.24 -15.85
CA LYS A 210 4.29 -29.68 -16.22
C LYS A 210 4.86 -28.93 -17.42
N ASP A 211 4.04 -28.70 -18.44
CA ASP A 211 4.45 -27.97 -19.65
C ASP A 211 4.78 -26.51 -19.34
N VAL A 212 4.00 -25.87 -18.45
CA VAL A 212 4.26 -24.51 -17.96
C VAL A 212 5.60 -24.47 -17.25
N GLN A 213 5.85 -25.41 -16.32
CA GLN A 213 7.08 -25.47 -15.52
C GLN A 213 8.33 -25.74 -16.37
N THR A 214 8.19 -26.34 -17.54
CA THR A 214 9.31 -26.55 -18.47
C THR A 214 9.80 -25.25 -19.10
N LYS A 215 8.90 -24.32 -19.36
CA LYS A 215 9.22 -23.03 -19.98
C LYS A 215 9.49 -21.91 -18.95
N TRP A 216 8.69 -21.85 -17.91
CA TRP A 216 8.81 -20.86 -16.83
C TRP A 216 9.16 -21.57 -15.53
N ILE A 217 10.44 -21.66 -15.21
CA ILE A 217 10.91 -22.37 -14.02
C ILE A 217 10.54 -21.56 -12.78
N SER A 218 9.83 -22.20 -11.83
CA SER A 218 9.48 -21.56 -10.56
C SER A 218 10.72 -21.28 -9.73
N TYR A 219 10.70 -20.19 -8.95
CA TYR A 219 11.80 -19.85 -8.05
C TYR A 219 11.87 -20.84 -6.89
N ASP A 220 13.06 -21.36 -6.62
CA ASP A 220 13.31 -22.37 -5.59
C ASP A 220 13.89 -21.74 -4.31
N PHE A 221 13.01 -21.34 -3.40
CA PHE A 221 13.41 -20.73 -2.13
C PHE A 221 14.21 -21.65 -1.20
N LYS A 222 14.23 -22.98 -1.44
CA LYS A 222 14.99 -23.93 -0.63
C LYS A 222 16.45 -24.00 -1.02
N ASN A 223 16.73 -23.88 -2.32
CA ASN A 223 18.08 -24.05 -2.87
C ASN A 223 18.70 -22.77 -3.39
N GLN A 224 17.94 -21.67 -3.53
CA GLN A 224 18.44 -20.36 -3.99
C GLN A 224 18.52 -19.36 -2.85
N ASN A 225 19.67 -18.70 -2.71
CA ASN A 225 19.85 -17.60 -1.78
C ASN A 225 19.32 -16.29 -2.43
N ILE A 226 18.48 -15.54 -1.72
CA ILE A 226 17.86 -14.30 -2.23
C ILE A 226 18.93 -13.25 -2.51
N ASP A 227 19.93 -13.09 -1.67
CA ASP A 227 20.94 -12.04 -1.83
C ASP A 227 21.85 -12.35 -3.03
N ASP A 228 22.33 -13.58 -3.16
CA ASP A 228 23.11 -14.03 -4.32
C ASP A 228 22.34 -13.89 -5.63
N PHE A 229 21.02 -14.16 -5.61
CA PHE A 229 20.15 -14.01 -6.75
C PHE A 229 20.03 -12.55 -7.17
N LEU A 230 19.77 -11.65 -6.22
CA LEU A 230 19.60 -10.20 -6.45
C LEU A 230 20.89 -9.54 -6.95
N GLU A 231 22.07 -10.01 -6.50
CA GLU A 231 23.37 -9.51 -6.99
C GLU A 231 23.55 -9.73 -8.49
N ASN A 232 22.97 -10.78 -9.04
CA ASN A 232 23.08 -11.16 -10.44
C ASN A 232 22.00 -10.54 -11.34
N LEU A 233 20.97 -9.88 -10.77
CA LEU A 233 19.91 -9.23 -11.55
C LEU A 233 20.39 -7.90 -12.17
N ASP A 234 19.94 -7.63 -13.40
CA ASP A 234 20.09 -6.31 -14.03
C ASP A 234 18.94 -5.37 -13.58
N ILE A 235 19.11 -4.80 -12.41
CA ILE A 235 18.13 -3.98 -11.69
C ILE A 235 18.81 -2.79 -11.04
N ASP A 236 18.08 -1.69 -10.78
CA ASP A 236 18.62 -0.51 -10.09
C ASP A 236 19.15 -0.88 -8.69
N LYS A 237 20.46 -0.89 -8.54
CA LYS A 237 21.20 -1.13 -7.28
C LYS A 237 21.64 0.17 -6.60
N THR A 238 21.32 1.34 -7.17
CA THR A 238 21.65 2.64 -6.56
C THR A 238 20.70 2.99 -5.41
N VAL A 239 19.56 2.30 -5.32
CA VAL A 239 18.65 2.35 -4.17
C VAL A 239 19.04 1.23 -3.22
N GLU A 240 19.77 1.56 -2.16
CA GLU A 240 20.29 0.60 -1.18
C GLU A 240 19.18 -0.26 -0.55
N ILE A 241 19.52 -1.50 -0.21
CA ILE A 241 18.63 -2.40 0.53
C ILE A 241 18.30 -1.79 1.89
N SER A 242 17.02 -1.80 2.25
CA SER A 242 16.55 -1.34 3.55
C SER A 242 16.89 -2.31 4.68
N SER A 243 17.06 -1.78 5.90
CA SER A 243 17.10 -2.61 7.11
C SER A 243 15.73 -3.18 7.52
N ILE A 244 14.65 -2.69 6.93
CA ILE A 244 13.29 -3.21 7.13
C ILE A 244 13.14 -4.45 6.23
N GLN A 245 12.91 -5.60 6.85
CA GLN A 245 12.73 -6.87 6.18
C GLN A 245 11.25 -7.08 5.81
N GLY A 246 11.00 -7.68 4.65
CA GLY A 246 9.67 -8.06 4.20
C GLY A 246 9.16 -9.33 4.90
N GLY A 247 7.92 -9.68 4.58
CA GLY A 247 7.27 -10.90 5.05
C GLY A 247 6.25 -10.68 6.17
N TYR A 248 5.31 -11.61 6.26
CA TYR A 248 4.22 -11.59 7.24
C TYR A 248 4.74 -11.64 8.68
N SER A 249 5.72 -12.51 8.97
CA SER A 249 6.30 -12.64 10.32
C SER A 249 6.94 -11.35 10.80
N ASN A 250 7.59 -10.61 9.91
CA ASN A 250 8.16 -9.30 10.23
C ASN A 250 7.09 -8.23 10.40
N ALA A 251 6.01 -8.28 9.61
CA ALA A 251 4.85 -7.42 9.81
C ALA A 251 4.19 -7.63 11.19
N ILE A 252 4.02 -8.87 11.61
CA ILE A 252 3.47 -9.21 12.94
C ILE A 252 4.41 -8.80 14.06
N LYS A 253 5.73 -9.02 13.92
CA LYS A 253 6.71 -8.51 14.89
C LYS A 253 6.61 -6.98 15.05
N GLN A 254 6.47 -6.26 13.94
CA GLN A 254 6.32 -4.81 13.94
C GLN A 254 4.99 -4.38 14.59
N LEU A 255 3.88 -5.08 14.31
CA LEU A 255 2.59 -4.83 14.96
C LEU A 255 2.66 -5.07 16.46
N ASN A 256 3.25 -6.19 16.90
CA ASN A 256 3.41 -6.50 18.31
C ASN A 256 4.29 -5.46 19.02
N LYS A 257 5.41 -5.05 18.41
CA LYS A 257 6.25 -3.94 18.91
C LYS A 257 5.44 -2.65 19.07
N PHE A 258 4.61 -2.33 18.09
CA PHE A 258 3.75 -1.14 18.17
C PHE A 258 2.74 -1.24 19.34
N ILE A 259 2.09 -2.40 19.49
CA ILE A 259 1.13 -2.64 20.59
C ILE A 259 1.83 -2.49 21.95
N GLU A 260 3.01 -3.05 22.12
CA GLU A 260 3.75 -3.06 23.39
C GLU A 260 4.35 -1.70 23.76
N VAL A 261 4.87 -0.96 22.77
CA VAL A 261 5.70 0.24 23.02
C VAL A 261 4.99 1.52 22.57
N GLY A 262 4.39 1.55 21.38
CA GLY A 262 3.94 2.77 20.73
C GLY A 262 2.47 3.11 20.93
N TYR A 263 1.63 2.09 21.08
CA TYR A 263 0.18 2.26 21.04
C TYR A 263 -0.37 3.06 22.24
N GLN A 264 0.15 2.84 23.44
CA GLN A 264 -0.34 3.52 24.67
C GLN A 264 -0.20 5.04 24.61
N ASP A 265 0.72 5.53 23.81
CA ASP A 265 1.00 6.96 23.64
C ASP A 265 0.69 7.45 22.22
N TYR A 266 0.00 6.64 21.41
CA TYR A 266 -0.21 6.90 19.98
C TYR A 266 -0.86 8.24 19.70
N ALA A 267 -2.02 8.53 20.30
CA ALA A 267 -2.76 9.77 20.06
C ALA A 267 -1.90 11.01 20.34
N LYS A 268 -1.07 10.95 21.39
CA LYS A 268 -0.21 12.04 21.85
C LYS A 268 1.05 12.21 21.02
N TYR A 269 1.73 11.11 20.68
CA TYR A 269 3.09 11.17 20.13
C TYR A 269 3.25 10.66 18.69
N ARG A 270 2.18 10.19 17.99
CA ARG A 270 2.27 9.70 16.62
C ARG A 270 2.89 10.69 15.62
N SER A 271 2.86 11.99 15.96
CA SER A 271 3.46 13.04 15.13
C SER A 271 4.89 13.42 15.53
N ASP A 272 5.40 12.91 16.64
CA ASP A 272 6.75 13.23 17.13
C ASP A 272 7.79 12.31 16.47
N PRO A 273 8.73 12.85 15.66
CA PRO A 273 9.72 12.04 14.95
C PRO A 273 10.71 11.32 15.86
N SER A 274 10.89 11.83 17.09
CA SER A 274 11.82 11.27 18.10
C SER A 274 11.18 10.21 18.99
N LYS A 275 9.91 9.85 18.73
CA LYS A 275 9.16 8.85 19.49
C LYS A 275 8.79 7.65 18.61
N GLU A 276 8.88 6.47 19.17
CA GLU A 276 8.46 5.22 18.52
C GLU A 276 6.95 4.97 18.69
N ALA A 277 6.12 5.99 18.42
CA ALA A 277 4.67 5.92 18.63
C ALA A 277 3.86 5.67 17.35
N SER A 278 4.48 5.43 16.21
CA SER A 278 3.78 5.06 14.97
C SER A 278 3.91 3.56 14.69
N SER A 279 2.90 2.97 14.03
CA SER A 279 2.88 1.53 13.74
C SER A 279 3.98 1.06 12.79
N GLN A 280 4.44 1.92 11.89
CA GLN A 280 5.40 1.62 10.83
C GLN A 280 4.97 0.42 9.92
N LEU A 281 3.67 0.17 9.81
CA LEU A 281 3.12 -0.95 9.02
C LEU A 281 2.89 -0.62 7.54
N SER A 282 3.08 0.64 7.13
CA SER A 282 2.80 1.07 5.75
C SER A 282 3.54 0.28 4.67
N PRO A 283 4.83 -0.13 4.81
CA PRO A 283 5.48 -1.01 3.86
C PRO A 283 4.76 -2.35 3.69
N TYR A 284 4.36 -2.97 4.79
CA TYR A 284 3.69 -4.27 4.78
C TYR A 284 2.28 -4.21 4.21
N PHE A 285 1.54 -3.11 4.47
CA PHE A 285 0.25 -2.86 3.83
C PHE A 285 0.39 -2.67 2.32
N HIS A 286 1.39 -1.88 1.88
CA HIS A 286 1.64 -1.65 0.46
C HIS A 286 1.97 -2.94 -0.29
N HIS A 287 2.85 -3.76 0.28
CA HIS A 287 3.22 -5.05 -0.31
C HIS A 287 2.22 -6.18 -0.02
N GLY A 288 1.09 -5.87 0.63
CA GLY A 288 0.01 -6.83 0.91
C GLY A 288 0.38 -7.94 1.88
N GLN A 289 1.46 -7.79 2.65
CA GLN A 289 2.01 -8.81 3.56
C GLN A 289 1.29 -8.87 4.92
N ILE A 290 0.45 -7.88 5.23
CA ILE A 290 -0.46 -7.89 6.39
C ILE A 290 -1.83 -7.36 5.99
N SER A 291 -2.89 -7.82 6.64
CA SER A 291 -4.25 -7.37 6.39
C SER A 291 -4.64 -6.20 7.29
N THR A 292 -5.43 -5.27 6.73
CA THR A 292 -6.09 -4.22 7.53
C THR A 292 -7.07 -4.81 8.53
N HIS A 293 -7.79 -5.88 8.17
CA HIS A 293 -8.71 -6.59 9.06
C HIS A 293 -7.97 -7.21 10.25
N GLU A 294 -6.85 -7.89 10.01
CA GLU A 294 -6.06 -8.49 11.09
C GLU A 294 -5.54 -7.43 12.08
N VAL A 295 -5.06 -6.29 11.57
CA VAL A 295 -4.62 -5.18 12.44
C VAL A 295 -5.79 -4.58 13.20
N PHE A 296 -6.94 -4.41 12.56
CA PHE A 296 -8.17 -3.95 13.20
C PHE A 296 -8.60 -4.89 14.34
N ASP A 297 -8.65 -6.20 14.07
CA ASP A 297 -9.06 -7.22 15.05
C ASP A 297 -8.13 -7.22 16.27
N LYS A 298 -6.80 -7.25 16.05
CA LYS A 298 -5.81 -7.25 17.15
C LYS A 298 -5.89 -6.00 18.04
N ILE A 299 -6.11 -4.84 17.45
CA ILE A 299 -6.24 -3.59 18.24
C ILE A 299 -7.61 -3.53 18.92
N SER A 300 -8.66 -4.06 18.30
CA SER A 300 -10.00 -4.16 18.91
C SER A 300 -10.01 -5.11 20.10
N GLU A 301 -9.33 -6.25 20.01
CA GLU A 301 -9.12 -7.18 21.13
C GLU A 301 -8.37 -6.54 22.28
N LEU A 302 -7.28 -5.79 21.98
CA LEU A 302 -6.48 -5.09 22.99
C LEU A 302 -7.33 -4.09 23.81
N GLU A 303 -8.23 -3.37 23.16
CA GLU A 303 -9.14 -2.39 23.77
C GLU A 303 -10.43 -3.03 24.32
N SER A 304 -10.62 -4.35 24.17
CA SER A 304 -11.88 -5.03 24.46
C SER A 304 -13.07 -4.32 23.79
N TRP A 305 -12.83 -3.79 22.58
CA TRP A 305 -13.82 -3.04 21.81
C TRP A 305 -14.77 -3.97 21.05
N SER A 306 -16.02 -3.55 20.97
CA SER A 306 -17.04 -4.23 20.14
C SER A 306 -17.95 -3.21 19.44
N PRO A 307 -18.67 -3.60 18.37
CA PRO A 307 -19.53 -2.71 17.60
C PRO A 307 -20.63 -2.03 18.44
N GLU A 308 -21.05 -2.63 19.56
CA GLU A 308 -22.02 -2.05 20.49
C GLU A 308 -21.53 -0.77 21.17
N SER A 309 -20.21 -0.53 21.16
CA SER A 309 -19.59 0.70 21.69
C SER A 309 -19.80 1.91 20.76
N ILE A 310 -20.18 1.69 19.50
CA ILE A 310 -20.37 2.77 18.51
C ILE A 310 -21.42 3.77 18.97
N ASN A 311 -21.06 5.05 18.92
CA ASN A 311 -21.95 6.16 19.23
C ASN A 311 -22.51 6.81 17.94
N PRO A 312 -23.74 6.47 17.51
CA PRO A 312 -24.31 6.96 16.27
C PRO A 312 -24.58 8.48 16.27
N LYS A 313 -24.57 9.14 17.43
CA LYS A 313 -24.73 10.61 17.53
C LYS A 313 -23.46 11.36 17.09
N MET A 314 -22.32 10.66 17.03
CA MET A 314 -21.02 11.22 16.70
C MET A 314 -20.61 10.98 15.24
N VAL A 315 -21.54 10.58 14.36
CA VAL A 315 -21.29 10.32 12.92
C VAL A 315 -20.58 11.50 12.24
N GLY A 316 -19.43 11.20 11.63
CA GLY A 316 -18.58 12.16 10.90
C GLY A 316 -17.60 12.91 11.81
N ARG A 317 -17.68 12.79 13.12
CA ARG A 317 -16.69 13.35 14.04
C ARG A 317 -15.44 12.49 14.07
N ARG A 318 -14.32 13.12 14.33
CA ARG A 318 -13.03 12.45 14.45
C ARG A 318 -12.91 11.65 15.75
N GLU A 319 -13.62 12.09 16.80
CA GLU A 319 -13.54 11.57 18.15
C GLU A 319 -14.94 11.25 18.66
N GLY A 320 -15.04 10.18 19.47
CA GLY A 320 -16.24 9.76 20.17
C GLY A 320 -17.22 8.93 19.35
N TRP A 321 -16.92 8.57 18.10
CA TRP A 321 -17.79 7.70 17.31
C TRP A 321 -17.54 6.22 17.64
N TRP A 322 -16.28 5.81 17.76
CA TRP A 322 -15.91 4.44 18.11
C TRP A 322 -16.27 4.07 19.57
N GLY A 323 -16.41 5.07 20.44
CA GLY A 323 -16.74 4.86 21.87
C GLY A 323 -15.64 4.12 22.63
N SER A 324 -14.39 4.36 22.29
CA SER A 324 -13.20 3.74 22.89
C SER A 324 -12.16 4.76 23.31
N SER A 325 -10.93 4.33 23.61
CA SER A 325 -9.84 5.21 24.03
C SER A 325 -9.45 6.21 22.94
N GLU A 326 -8.80 7.31 23.33
CA GLU A 326 -8.26 8.30 22.39
C GLU A 326 -7.25 7.67 21.42
N ASN A 327 -6.47 6.69 21.88
CA ASN A 327 -5.52 5.96 21.05
C ASN A 327 -6.23 5.14 20.00
N PHE A 328 -7.30 4.42 20.36
CA PHE A 328 -8.12 3.66 19.42
C PHE A 328 -8.74 4.56 18.36
N GLU A 329 -9.44 5.61 18.78
CA GLU A 329 -10.10 6.57 17.88
C GLU A 329 -9.11 7.20 16.89
N SER A 330 -7.94 7.62 17.40
CA SER A 330 -6.89 8.23 16.58
C SER A 330 -6.26 7.23 15.61
N PHE A 331 -6.06 5.96 16.03
CA PHE A 331 -5.47 4.93 15.18
C PHE A 331 -6.44 4.48 14.09
N MET A 332 -7.71 4.26 14.43
CA MET A 332 -8.75 3.88 13.47
C MET A 332 -9.05 4.99 12.44
N ASP A 333 -8.93 6.27 12.83
CA ASP A 333 -9.04 7.37 11.85
C ASP A 333 -7.94 7.32 10.78
N GLU A 334 -6.70 6.94 11.14
CA GLU A 334 -5.61 6.79 10.17
C GLU A 334 -5.73 5.48 9.38
N LEU A 335 -6.00 4.36 10.07
CA LEU A 335 -6.06 3.02 9.46
C LEU A 335 -7.23 2.90 8.47
N ILE A 336 -8.38 3.47 8.79
CA ILE A 336 -9.61 3.33 8.01
C ILE A 336 -9.91 4.63 7.25
N THR A 337 -10.16 5.76 7.94
CA THR A 337 -10.62 6.97 7.23
C THR A 337 -9.60 7.49 6.24
N TRP A 338 -8.38 7.76 6.67
CA TRP A 338 -7.37 8.36 5.80
C TRP A 338 -6.83 7.38 4.77
N ARG A 339 -6.59 6.14 5.18
CA ARG A 339 -6.09 5.12 4.27
C ARG A 339 -7.11 4.82 3.17
N GLU A 340 -8.35 4.54 3.52
CA GLU A 340 -9.37 4.17 2.54
C GLU A 340 -9.85 5.34 1.66
N LEU A 341 -9.75 6.58 2.14
CA LEU A 341 -9.95 7.77 1.30
C LEU A 341 -8.94 7.80 0.13
N GLY A 342 -7.70 7.42 0.37
CA GLY A 342 -6.67 7.31 -0.66
C GLY A 342 -7.03 6.30 -1.73
N TYR A 343 -7.39 5.09 -1.32
CA TYR A 343 -7.82 4.01 -2.21
C TYR A 343 -9.05 4.40 -3.02
N HIS A 344 -10.06 4.94 -2.33
CA HIS A 344 -11.28 5.40 -2.97
C HIS A 344 -11.03 6.48 -4.03
N THR A 345 -10.15 7.45 -3.75
CA THR A 345 -9.78 8.49 -4.72
C THR A 345 -9.12 7.90 -5.97
N CYS A 346 -8.22 6.94 -5.80
CA CYS A 346 -7.53 6.31 -6.92
C CYS A 346 -8.47 5.50 -7.81
N VAL A 347 -9.49 4.85 -7.23
CA VAL A 347 -10.54 4.16 -7.99
C VAL A 347 -11.40 5.13 -8.80
N ARG A 348 -11.71 6.32 -8.24
CA ARG A 348 -12.65 7.28 -8.84
C ARG A 348 -12.00 8.27 -9.81
N ARG A 349 -10.68 8.44 -9.74
CA ARG A 349 -9.94 9.39 -10.56
C ARG A 349 -8.84 8.73 -11.37
N ALA A 350 -9.03 8.59 -12.67
CA ALA A 350 -7.98 8.09 -13.57
C ALA A 350 -6.72 8.98 -13.57
N ASN A 351 -6.88 10.29 -13.27
CA ASN A 351 -5.78 11.25 -13.18
C ASN A 351 -5.32 11.51 -11.73
N TYR A 352 -5.51 10.56 -10.81
CA TYR A 352 -5.21 10.72 -9.38
C TYR A 352 -3.79 11.23 -9.09
N ASN A 353 -2.83 10.93 -9.96
CA ASN A 353 -1.41 11.29 -9.87
C ASN A 353 -1.02 12.52 -10.72
N GLN A 354 -1.99 13.23 -11.30
CA GLN A 354 -1.73 14.42 -12.11
C GLN A 354 -2.07 15.71 -11.37
N TYR A 355 -1.34 16.79 -11.64
CA TYR A 355 -1.56 18.11 -11.05
C TYR A 355 -3.01 18.60 -11.22
N SER A 356 -3.63 18.31 -12.37
CA SER A 356 -5.03 18.64 -12.68
C SER A 356 -6.06 17.98 -11.77
N SER A 357 -5.67 17.02 -10.95
CA SER A 357 -6.57 16.36 -9.98
C SER A 357 -6.64 17.08 -8.62
N LEU A 358 -5.86 18.14 -8.42
CA LEU A 358 -5.97 19.00 -7.24
C LEU A 358 -7.30 19.77 -7.22
N PRO A 359 -7.81 20.16 -6.05
CA PRO A 359 -8.96 21.04 -5.95
C PRO A 359 -8.72 22.38 -6.68
N GLU A 360 -9.76 22.91 -7.34
CA GLU A 360 -9.66 24.16 -8.10
C GLU A 360 -9.09 25.33 -7.29
N TRP A 361 -9.49 25.47 -6.02
CA TRP A 361 -8.96 26.51 -5.13
C TRP A 361 -7.44 26.38 -4.92
N ALA A 362 -6.92 25.14 -4.87
CA ALA A 362 -5.50 24.88 -4.69
C ALA A 362 -4.72 25.18 -5.98
N ILE A 363 -5.22 24.72 -7.13
CA ILE A 363 -4.64 25.05 -8.44
C ILE A 363 -4.58 26.55 -8.63
N LYS A 364 -5.69 27.27 -8.35
CA LYS A 364 -5.78 28.72 -8.49
C LYS A 364 -4.72 29.43 -7.63
N THR A 365 -4.68 29.15 -6.33
CA THR A 365 -3.73 29.83 -5.44
C THR A 365 -2.27 29.49 -5.76
N LEU A 366 -1.96 28.24 -6.12
CA LEU A 366 -0.61 27.83 -6.54
C LEU A 366 -0.17 28.49 -7.86
N HIS A 367 -1.12 28.71 -8.78
CA HIS A 367 -0.86 29.41 -10.03
C HIS A 367 -0.60 30.91 -9.79
N GLU A 368 -1.42 31.58 -8.94
CA GLU A 368 -1.25 32.97 -8.57
C GLU A 368 0.11 33.26 -7.92
N HIS A 369 0.66 32.28 -7.20
CA HIS A 369 1.95 32.37 -6.50
C HIS A 369 3.11 31.64 -7.22
N SER A 370 2.92 31.20 -8.46
CA SER A 370 3.92 30.43 -9.19
C SER A 370 5.17 31.23 -9.56
N SER A 371 5.04 32.54 -9.72
CA SER A 371 6.13 33.48 -10.06
C SER A 371 6.74 34.17 -8.84
N ASP A 372 6.29 33.84 -7.63
CA ASP A 372 6.87 34.41 -6.42
C ASP A 372 8.36 34.04 -6.31
N GLU A 373 9.16 34.99 -5.81
CA GLU A 373 10.60 34.81 -5.61
C GLU A 373 10.89 33.69 -4.60
N ARG A 374 11.87 32.85 -4.90
CA ARG A 374 12.36 31.77 -4.04
C ARG A 374 13.78 32.07 -3.59
N GLU A 375 13.98 32.08 -2.29
CA GLU A 375 15.29 32.30 -1.68
C GLU A 375 16.29 31.22 -2.07
N HIS A 376 15.82 29.98 -2.18
CA HIS A 376 16.61 28.81 -2.58
C HIS A 376 15.89 28.03 -3.66
N ILE A 377 16.63 27.51 -4.61
CA ILE A 377 16.15 26.55 -5.62
C ILE A 377 17.14 25.38 -5.66
N TYR A 378 16.62 24.16 -5.52
CA TYR A 378 17.40 22.93 -5.59
C TYR A 378 16.98 22.06 -6.76
N SER A 379 17.96 21.45 -7.41
CA SER A 379 17.76 20.39 -8.40
C SER A 379 17.25 19.09 -7.76
N LEU A 380 16.74 18.17 -8.58
CA LEU A 380 16.35 16.85 -8.11
C LEU A 380 17.53 16.09 -7.48
N ASP A 381 18.74 16.25 -8.04
CA ASP A 381 19.95 15.59 -7.52
C ASP A 381 20.36 16.13 -6.16
N GLU A 382 20.37 17.46 -5.96
CA GLU A 382 20.67 18.07 -4.66
C GLU A 382 19.65 17.61 -3.59
N LEU A 383 18.36 17.56 -3.94
CA LEU A 383 17.33 17.02 -3.06
C LEU A 383 17.54 15.50 -2.81
N THR A 384 17.85 14.74 -3.84
CA THR A 384 18.10 13.30 -3.71
C THR A 384 19.23 13.03 -2.71
N TYR A 385 20.32 13.79 -2.78
CA TYR A 385 21.50 13.56 -1.94
C TYR A 385 21.55 14.40 -0.67
N SER A 386 20.40 14.96 -0.25
CA SER A 386 20.25 15.72 1.02
C SER A 386 21.22 16.90 1.12
N GLN A 387 21.43 17.60 0.00
CA GLN A 387 22.38 18.72 -0.14
C GLN A 387 21.65 20.08 -0.03
N THR A 388 20.77 20.24 0.94
CA THR A 388 20.09 21.51 1.19
C THR A 388 20.68 22.20 2.43
N HIS A 389 20.31 23.47 2.64
CA HIS A 389 20.67 24.22 3.85
C HIS A 389 19.89 23.81 5.11
N ASP A 390 18.83 22.99 4.95
CA ASP A 390 17.91 22.63 6.03
C ASP A 390 18.25 21.24 6.60
N GLU A 391 18.84 21.19 7.78
CA GLU A 391 19.28 19.96 8.43
C GLU A 391 18.13 18.99 8.74
N ILE A 392 16.94 19.52 9.10
CA ILE A 392 15.77 18.69 9.42
C ILE A 392 15.25 18.02 8.15
N TRP A 393 15.20 18.77 7.06
CA TRP A 393 14.82 18.23 5.76
C TRP A 393 15.84 17.19 5.26
N ASN A 394 17.13 17.49 5.35
CA ASN A 394 18.18 16.57 4.97
C ASN A 394 18.11 15.26 5.76
N ALA A 395 17.88 15.32 7.07
CA ALA A 395 17.70 14.13 7.90
C ALA A 395 16.48 13.31 7.48
N ALA A 396 15.36 13.95 7.12
CA ALA A 396 14.17 13.28 6.63
C ALA A 396 14.41 12.57 5.28
N GLN A 397 15.12 13.23 4.36
CA GLN A 397 15.49 12.65 3.07
C GLN A 397 16.50 11.50 3.24
N ASN A 398 17.45 11.62 4.16
CA ASN A 398 18.38 10.55 4.50
C ASN A 398 17.67 9.32 5.04
N GLN A 399 16.70 9.48 5.96
CA GLN A 399 15.88 8.38 6.44
C GLN A 399 15.14 7.70 5.28
N LEU A 400 14.52 8.48 4.39
CA LEU A 400 13.84 7.95 3.21
C LEU A 400 14.78 7.15 2.30
N ARG A 401 15.98 7.69 2.03
CA ARG A 401 16.96 7.04 1.15
C ARG A 401 17.55 5.77 1.73
N THR A 402 17.84 5.74 3.03
CA THR A 402 18.52 4.60 3.67
C THR A 402 17.53 3.57 4.19
N GLN A 403 16.48 3.98 4.89
CA GLN A 403 15.52 3.07 5.52
C GLN A 403 14.30 2.76 4.64
N GLY A 404 13.96 3.63 3.66
CA GLY A 404 12.79 3.46 2.81
C GLY A 404 11.48 3.89 3.47
N VAL A 405 11.53 4.62 4.57
CA VAL A 405 10.37 5.20 5.26
C VAL A 405 10.69 6.60 5.75
N ILE A 406 9.66 7.37 6.03
CA ILE A 406 9.77 8.70 6.62
C ILE A 406 8.58 8.92 7.56
N GLN A 407 8.83 9.46 8.73
CA GLN A 407 7.76 9.75 9.70
C GLN A 407 6.74 10.74 9.10
N ASN A 408 5.44 10.47 9.28
CA ASN A 408 4.38 11.16 8.54
C ASN A 408 4.38 12.70 8.69
N TYR A 409 4.64 13.23 9.90
CA TYR A 409 4.72 14.67 10.10
C TYR A 409 5.90 15.28 9.32
N LEU A 410 7.05 14.60 9.34
CA LEU A 410 8.22 15.01 8.56
C LEU A 410 8.00 14.84 7.06
N ARG A 411 7.23 13.84 6.59
CA ARG A 411 6.86 13.70 5.18
C ARG A 411 6.06 14.92 4.70
N MET A 412 5.20 15.47 5.58
CA MET A 412 4.46 16.69 5.24
C MET A 412 5.39 17.90 5.16
N LEU A 413 6.27 18.10 6.13
CA LEU A 413 7.29 19.15 6.10
C LEU A 413 8.20 19.02 4.87
N TRP A 414 8.70 17.80 4.60
CA TRP A 414 9.55 17.46 3.47
C TRP A 414 8.94 17.93 2.14
N GLY A 415 7.70 17.60 1.89
CA GLY A 415 7.04 18.03 0.66
C GLY A 415 6.73 19.52 0.60
N LYS A 416 6.41 20.18 1.74
CA LYS A 416 6.24 21.64 1.80
C LYS A 416 7.52 22.36 1.42
N LYS A 417 8.68 21.85 1.87
CA LYS A 417 9.98 22.41 1.51
C LYS A 417 10.35 22.17 0.05
N ILE A 418 9.99 21.03 -0.55
CA ILE A 418 10.13 20.83 -1.99
C ILE A 418 9.29 21.84 -2.78
N LEU A 419 8.05 22.14 -2.35
CA LEU A 419 7.23 23.18 -2.96
C LEU A 419 7.89 24.57 -2.86
N GLU A 420 8.51 24.87 -1.71
CA GLU A 420 9.20 26.13 -1.46
C GLU A 420 10.44 26.30 -2.35
N TRP A 421 11.17 25.22 -2.61
CA TRP A 421 12.50 25.22 -3.24
C TRP A 421 12.52 24.79 -4.71
N THR A 422 11.40 24.67 -5.36
CA THR A 422 11.33 24.31 -6.77
C THR A 422 10.74 25.46 -7.60
N PRO A 423 11.10 25.59 -8.89
CA PRO A 423 10.68 26.72 -9.73
C PRO A 423 9.15 26.94 -9.81
N ASN A 424 8.37 25.86 -9.73
CA ASN A 424 6.91 25.91 -9.80
C ASN A 424 6.28 24.67 -9.17
N PRO A 425 4.96 24.69 -8.86
CA PRO A 425 4.29 23.58 -8.18
C PRO A 425 4.19 22.29 -9.00
N GLN A 426 4.26 22.33 -10.33
CA GLN A 426 4.26 21.13 -11.17
C GLN A 426 5.59 20.37 -11.05
N ILE A 427 6.71 21.12 -11.05
CA ILE A 427 8.06 20.54 -10.80
C ILE A 427 8.10 20.01 -9.37
N ALA A 428 7.57 20.74 -8.39
CA ALA A 428 7.47 20.26 -7.01
C ALA A 428 6.76 18.90 -6.90
N LEU A 429 5.60 18.78 -7.56
CA LEU A 429 4.84 17.54 -7.59
C LEU A 429 5.65 16.40 -8.24
N SER A 430 6.28 16.66 -9.37
CA SER A 430 7.12 15.68 -10.07
C SER A 430 8.26 15.19 -9.18
N TYR A 431 8.96 16.10 -8.49
CA TYR A 431 10.06 15.75 -7.58
C TYR A 431 9.59 14.95 -6.37
N MET A 432 8.47 15.35 -5.75
CA MET A 432 7.88 14.61 -4.64
C MET A 432 7.50 13.18 -5.03
N ILE A 433 6.84 12.99 -6.18
CA ILE A 433 6.47 11.65 -6.68
C ILE A 433 7.74 10.84 -6.97
N THR A 434 8.72 11.41 -7.70
CA THR A 434 9.95 10.71 -8.07
C THR A 434 10.72 10.23 -6.85
N LEU A 435 10.98 11.12 -5.88
CA LEU A 435 11.73 10.79 -4.68
C LEU A 435 10.98 9.77 -3.80
N ASN A 436 9.67 9.95 -3.66
CA ASN A 436 8.87 9.04 -2.87
C ASN A 436 8.78 7.65 -3.51
N ASP A 437 8.45 7.56 -4.80
CA ASP A 437 8.25 6.28 -5.50
C ASP A 437 9.56 5.50 -5.70
N ARG A 438 10.70 6.23 -5.78
CA ARG A 438 12.02 5.61 -5.91
C ARG A 438 12.55 5.04 -4.61
N TYR A 439 12.33 5.71 -3.48
CA TYR A 439 12.99 5.37 -2.21
C TYR A 439 12.07 4.77 -1.17
N SER A 440 10.77 5.10 -1.17
CA SER A 440 9.87 4.65 -0.11
C SER A 440 9.38 3.22 -0.34
N LEU A 441 9.48 2.37 0.68
CA LEU A 441 8.91 1.03 0.68
C LEU A 441 7.38 1.06 0.56
N ASP A 442 6.74 2.14 1.01
CA ASP A 442 5.32 2.43 0.84
C ASP A 442 5.03 3.41 -0.30
N GLY A 443 5.98 3.64 -1.21
CA GLY A 443 5.80 4.42 -2.44
C GLY A 443 4.83 3.74 -3.40
N ARG A 444 4.25 4.51 -4.37
CA ARG A 444 3.32 3.98 -5.39
C ARG A 444 1.97 3.48 -4.84
N ASP A 445 1.80 3.52 -3.52
CA ASP A 445 0.56 3.20 -2.81
C ASP A 445 -0.48 4.33 -2.95
N PRO A 446 -1.80 4.05 -2.92
CA PRO A 446 -2.82 5.09 -2.89
C PRO A 446 -2.63 6.15 -1.82
N ASN A 447 -2.13 5.78 -0.63
CA ASN A 447 -1.86 6.73 0.45
C ASN A 447 -0.59 7.56 0.21
N SER A 448 0.37 7.02 -0.52
CA SER A 448 1.53 7.75 -1.00
C SER A 448 1.09 8.94 -1.86
N TYR A 449 0.23 8.70 -2.86
CA TYR A 449 -0.37 9.78 -3.66
C TYR A 449 -1.26 10.70 -2.82
N SER A 450 -2.04 10.17 -1.89
CA SER A 450 -2.84 10.99 -0.97
C SER A 450 -1.96 11.94 -0.17
N GLY A 451 -0.86 11.47 0.38
CA GLY A 451 0.08 12.27 1.16
C GLY A 451 0.76 13.36 0.33
N VAL A 452 1.30 13.02 -0.85
CA VAL A 452 1.93 13.97 -1.77
C VAL A 452 0.94 15.05 -2.22
N PHE A 453 -0.27 14.67 -2.59
CA PHE A 453 -1.27 15.62 -3.04
C PHE A 453 -1.90 16.43 -1.90
N TRP A 454 -1.94 15.91 -0.67
CA TRP A 454 -2.32 16.67 0.52
C TRP A 454 -1.36 17.85 0.75
N ILE A 455 -0.07 17.68 0.48
CA ILE A 455 0.92 18.76 0.54
C ILE A 455 0.49 19.94 -0.33
N LEU A 456 -0.12 19.68 -1.49
CA LEU A 456 -0.59 20.68 -2.45
C LEU A 456 -2.08 21.04 -2.26
N GLY A 457 -2.75 20.59 -1.19
CA GLY A 457 -4.10 21.01 -0.81
C GLY A 457 -5.23 20.02 -1.04
N ARG A 458 -4.98 18.79 -1.55
CA ARG A 458 -6.02 17.75 -1.64
C ARG A 458 -6.51 17.40 -0.23
N TYR A 459 -7.83 17.25 -0.05
CA TYR A 459 -8.55 16.97 1.20
C TYR A 459 -8.46 18.06 2.27
N ASP A 460 -7.75 19.15 2.02
CA ASP A 460 -7.63 20.29 2.93
C ASP A 460 -8.56 21.44 2.52
N ARG A 461 -8.55 22.50 3.26
CA ARG A 461 -9.23 23.77 3.00
C ARG A 461 -8.22 24.86 2.73
N ALA A 462 -8.69 25.95 2.15
CA ALA A 462 -7.90 27.18 2.05
C ALA A 462 -7.57 27.75 3.44
N TRP A 463 -6.30 28.12 3.65
CA TRP A 463 -5.77 28.71 4.87
C TRP A 463 -5.38 30.18 4.64
N GLY A 464 -5.68 31.04 5.61
CA GLY A 464 -5.23 32.42 5.62
C GLY A 464 -4.31 32.71 6.81
N PRO A 465 -3.52 33.77 6.75
CA PRO A 465 -3.30 34.64 5.60
C PRO A 465 -2.54 33.98 4.46
N GLU A 466 -2.67 34.50 3.23
CA GLU A 466 -1.86 34.10 2.08
C GLU A 466 -0.37 34.32 2.34
N ARG A 467 0.46 33.43 1.80
CA ARG A 467 1.93 33.50 1.94
C ARG A 467 2.58 33.35 0.59
N SER A 468 3.71 34.01 0.41
CA SER A 468 4.53 33.83 -0.79
C SER A 468 4.75 32.34 -1.08
N ILE A 469 4.73 31.94 -2.35
CA ILE A 469 4.88 30.58 -2.87
C ILE A 469 3.69 29.66 -2.52
N PHE A 470 3.18 29.69 -1.28
CA PHE A 470 2.15 28.79 -0.77
C PHE A 470 0.73 29.29 -1.03
N GLY A 471 0.53 30.61 -1.19
CA GLY A 471 -0.80 31.19 -1.24
C GLY A 471 -1.64 30.74 -0.02
N LYS A 472 -2.76 30.09 -0.27
CA LYS A 472 -3.68 29.54 0.73
C LYS A 472 -3.40 28.08 1.10
N ILE A 473 -2.33 27.49 0.60
CA ILE A 473 -1.91 26.15 1.01
C ILE A 473 -1.40 26.20 2.45
N ARG A 474 -1.73 25.18 3.24
CA ARG A 474 -1.25 25.04 4.62
C ARG A 474 0.29 25.12 4.66
N TYR A 475 0.81 26.02 5.47
CA TYR A 475 2.23 26.28 5.62
C TYR A 475 2.86 25.49 6.76
N MET A 476 4.09 25.00 6.56
CA MET A 476 4.91 24.34 7.59
C MET A 476 6.36 24.76 7.41
N THR A 477 7.08 24.97 8.53
CA THR A 477 8.51 25.32 8.54
C THR A 477 9.33 24.42 9.45
N SER A 478 10.61 24.28 9.15
CA SER A 478 11.57 23.57 9.99
C SER A 478 11.71 24.22 11.36
N ASP A 479 11.72 25.55 11.46
CA ASP A 479 11.72 26.29 12.73
C ASP A 479 10.52 26.00 13.61
N SER A 480 9.31 25.94 13.04
CA SER A 480 8.10 25.59 13.80
C SER A 480 8.13 24.13 14.26
N THR A 481 8.71 23.26 13.45
CA THR A 481 8.90 21.84 13.77
C THR A 481 9.91 21.65 14.89
N ALA A 482 11.04 22.36 14.86
CA ALA A 482 12.06 22.34 15.91
C ALA A 482 11.55 22.89 17.25
N ARG A 483 10.66 23.90 17.21
CA ARG A 483 10.00 24.40 18.44
C ARG A 483 8.97 23.42 19.01
N LYS A 484 8.35 22.61 18.15
CA LYS A 484 7.27 21.68 18.52
C LYS A 484 7.82 20.37 19.09
N PHE A 485 8.95 19.89 18.58
CA PHE A 485 9.52 18.59 18.91
C PHE A 485 10.99 18.71 19.33
N ASN A 486 11.44 17.83 20.22
CA ASN A 486 12.87 17.65 20.46
C ASN A 486 13.46 16.78 19.34
N LEU A 487 14.02 17.41 18.30
CA LEU A 487 14.56 16.71 17.13
C LEU A 487 15.99 16.20 17.31
N LYS A 488 16.66 16.51 18.45
CA LYS A 488 18.06 16.11 18.66
C LYS A 488 18.30 14.61 18.43
N PRO A 489 17.52 13.66 19.02
CA PRO A 489 17.72 12.23 18.77
C PRO A 489 17.51 11.84 17.29
N TYR A 490 16.60 12.52 16.59
CA TYR A 490 16.33 12.28 15.19
C TYR A 490 17.51 12.74 14.30
N LEU A 491 18.04 13.92 14.56
CA LEU A 491 19.20 14.48 13.82
C LEU A 491 20.48 13.70 14.11
N GLU A 492 20.71 13.24 15.35
CA GLU A 492 21.81 12.35 15.70
C GLU A 492 21.77 11.03 14.92
N LYS A 493 20.59 10.54 14.56
CA LYS A 493 20.42 9.29 13.83
C LYS A 493 20.50 9.46 12.30
N TRP A 494 19.92 10.55 11.76
CA TRP A 494 19.68 10.72 10.33
C TRP A 494 20.34 11.96 9.73
N GLY A 495 21.02 12.77 10.52
CA GLY A 495 21.76 13.95 10.04
C GLY A 495 22.90 13.60 9.09
N ASN A 496 23.29 14.53 8.23
CA ASN A 496 24.37 14.33 7.26
C ASN A 496 25.70 13.90 7.91
N GLU A 497 26.05 14.49 9.05
CA GLU A 497 27.27 14.14 9.79
C GLU A 497 27.27 12.67 10.23
N SER A 498 26.15 12.18 10.73
CA SER A 498 25.99 10.80 11.21
C SER A 498 26.13 9.76 10.09
N LEU A 499 25.77 10.13 8.87
CA LEU A 499 25.80 9.26 7.70
C LEU A 499 27.02 9.50 6.79
N GLY A 500 27.93 10.39 7.19
CA GLY A 500 29.14 10.72 6.40
C GLY A 500 28.83 11.41 5.08
N VAL A 501 27.67 12.03 4.94
CA VAL A 501 27.29 12.78 3.73
C VAL A 501 28.04 14.11 3.72
N SER A 502 28.89 14.32 2.72
CA SER A 502 29.65 15.57 2.57
C SER A 502 28.70 16.75 2.30
N THR A 503 28.75 17.77 3.16
CA THR A 503 27.99 19.02 3.01
C THR A 503 28.74 20.08 2.19
N SER A 504 29.58 19.68 1.25
CA SER A 504 30.28 20.65 0.41
C SER A 504 29.31 21.39 -0.53
N ILE A 505 28.58 22.34 0.02
CA ILE A 505 28.00 23.43 -0.76
C ILE A 505 29.20 24.36 -1.09
N SER A 506 29.70 24.27 -2.29
CA SER A 506 30.60 25.31 -2.80
C SER A 506 29.84 26.64 -2.75
N LYS A 507 30.35 27.57 -1.94
CA LYS A 507 29.86 28.95 -1.83
C LYS A 507 29.94 29.68 -3.17
#